data_e9fbd01de6b6920e5c0a2c9c70664e5b
#
_entry.id   e9fbd01de6b6920e5c0a2c9c70664e5b
#
_cell.length_a   1.000
_cell.length_b   1.000
_cell.length_c   1.000
_cell.angle_alpha   90.00
_cell.angle_beta   90.00
_cell.angle_gamma   90.00
#
_symmetry.space_group_name_H-M   'P 1'
#
loop_
_entity.id
_entity.type
_entity.pdbx_description
1 polymer ?
#
loop_
_entity_poly.entity_id
_entity_poly.type
_entity_poly.pdbx_seq_one_letter_code
_entity_poly.pdbx_strand_id
1 'polypeptide(L)'
;LDCDGNSLTALDVSKDFILSYLDCGNNSLNTLDVSQNDNLDTLFCFDDTFTTLDVSHNTNLAYLDCRDNSLDSLDCSGREALRRLTCSSCKLTSLKATDDANLVKLECDHNSLTALDVSRDTSLVLLDCRNNSIRNALMDTLVNSLVNRTGKAAGMFVVIDTDGDNNVCTATQVDVARAKNWNVKSADGNDYGGSPRTGIEGITGDPNVTVVGIYDLRGIRLARLQPGFNIIKLSNGTAKKVFIKE
;
A
#
# COMPACT_ATOMS: atom_id res chain seq x y z
N LEU A 1 -0.73 27.40 10.38
CA LEU A 1 -2.06 27.70 9.84
C LEU A 1 -2.92 26.45 9.98
N ASP A 2 -4.09 26.63 10.53
CA ASP A 2 -5.11 25.60 10.68
C ASP A 2 -6.41 26.16 10.11
N CYS A 3 -6.91 25.53 9.05
CA CYS A 3 -8.14 25.91 8.34
C CYS A 3 -8.93 24.66 7.87
N ASP A 4 -8.73 23.53 8.57
CA ASP A 4 -9.46 22.30 8.27
C ASP A 4 -10.98 22.45 8.47
N GLY A 5 -11.74 21.54 7.85
CA GLY A 5 -13.19 21.45 8.06
C GLY A 5 -13.97 22.68 7.59
N ASN A 6 -13.56 23.30 6.50
CA ASN A 6 -14.23 24.45 5.91
C ASN A 6 -14.78 24.14 4.51
N SER A 7 -15.08 25.14 3.74
CA SER A 7 -15.55 24.99 2.35
C SER A 7 -14.62 25.76 1.40
N LEU A 8 -13.32 25.74 1.68
CA LEU A 8 -12.35 26.43 0.86
C LEU A 8 -12.22 25.71 -0.50
N THR A 9 -12.22 26.49 -1.56
CA THR A 9 -11.98 26.02 -2.93
C THR A 9 -10.63 26.46 -3.47
N ALA A 10 -9.94 27.33 -2.76
CA ALA A 10 -8.58 27.81 -3.04
C ALA A 10 -7.89 28.24 -1.74
N LEU A 11 -6.60 28.04 -1.67
CA LEU A 11 -5.75 28.48 -0.57
C LEU A 11 -4.41 28.97 -1.14
N ASP A 12 -4.03 30.19 -0.84
CA ASP A 12 -2.72 30.76 -1.21
C ASP A 12 -1.87 30.96 0.05
N VAL A 13 -0.82 30.15 0.16
CA VAL A 13 0.20 30.21 1.23
C VAL A 13 1.57 30.66 0.71
N SER A 14 1.65 31.12 -0.54
CA SER A 14 2.91 31.44 -1.22
C SER A 14 3.73 32.55 -0.56
N LYS A 15 3.14 33.34 0.34
CA LYS A 15 3.81 34.43 1.06
C LYS A 15 4.15 34.07 2.52
N ASP A 16 3.77 32.89 2.97
CA ASP A 16 3.99 32.45 4.35
C ASP A 16 5.31 31.66 4.47
N PHE A 17 6.42 32.31 4.19
CA PHE A 17 7.76 31.72 4.13
C PHE A 17 8.21 31.05 5.45
N ILE A 18 7.58 31.35 6.57
CA ILE A 18 7.87 30.73 7.88
C ILE A 18 6.86 29.66 8.26
N LEU A 19 5.95 29.29 7.35
CA LEU A 19 4.93 28.28 7.61
C LEU A 19 5.59 26.93 7.87
N SER A 20 5.40 26.41 9.09
CA SER A 20 5.92 25.09 9.49
C SER A 20 4.82 24.06 9.63
N TYR A 21 3.59 24.47 9.92
CA TYR A 21 2.42 23.61 10.08
C TYR A 21 1.27 24.14 9.22
N LEU A 22 0.73 23.28 8.37
CA LEU A 22 -0.47 23.54 7.59
C LEU A 22 -1.45 22.38 7.76
N ASP A 23 -2.64 22.69 8.26
CA ASP A 23 -3.80 21.84 8.21
C ASP A 23 -4.88 22.53 7.38
N CYS A 24 -5.14 21.97 6.19
CA CYS A 24 -6.15 22.45 5.26
C CYS A 24 -7.07 21.31 4.79
N GLY A 25 -7.07 20.18 5.50
CA GLY A 25 -7.89 19.05 5.17
C GLY A 25 -9.39 19.29 5.25
N ASN A 26 -10.18 18.37 4.73
CA ASN A 26 -11.63 18.40 4.80
C ASN A 26 -12.21 19.74 4.27
N ASN A 27 -11.80 20.07 3.04
CA ASN A 27 -12.26 21.24 2.29
C ASN A 27 -12.73 20.84 0.88
N SER A 28 -12.60 21.71 -0.10
CA SER A 28 -12.90 21.44 -1.50
C SER A 28 -11.74 21.92 -2.40
N LEU A 29 -10.52 21.81 -1.89
CA LEU A 29 -9.33 22.21 -2.61
C LEU A 29 -9.03 21.20 -3.72
N ASN A 30 -8.70 21.68 -4.90
CA ASN A 30 -8.27 20.84 -6.02
C ASN A 30 -6.79 21.00 -6.35
N THR A 31 -6.17 22.05 -5.85
CA THR A 31 -4.73 22.34 -5.98
C THR A 31 -4.21 22.97 -4.71
N LEU A 32 -2.95 22.71 -4.38
CA LEU A 32 -2.22 23.34 -3.29
C LEU A 32 -0.77 23.53 -3.74
N ASP A 33 -0.29 24.77 -3.73
CA ASP A 33 1.11 25.09 -4.00
C ASP A 33 1.80 25.45 -2.67
N VAL A 34 2.69 24.55 -2.24
CA VAL A 34 3.53 24.70 -1.04
C VAL A 34 5.01 24.91 -1.38
N SER A 35 5.32 25.20 -2.64
CA SER A 35 6.70 25.32 -3.14
C SER A 35 7.53 26.43 -2.50
N GLN A 36 6.86 27.43 -1.88
CA GLN A 36 7.53 28.54 -1.19
C GLN A 36 7.60 28.35 0.34
N ASN A 37 7.14 27.20 0.84
CA ASN A 37 7.05 26.93 2.27
C ASN A 37 8.14 25.95 2.71
N ASP A 38 9.41 26.32 2.53
CA ASP A 38 10.59 25.47 2.78
C ASP A 38 10.68 25.00 4.24
N ASN A 39 10.06 25.74 5.17
CA ASN A 39 10.02 25.42 6.59
C ASN A 39 8.90 24.43 6.98
N LEU A 40 8.09 23.97 6.02
CA LEU A 40 6.94 23.13 6.29
C LEU A 40 7.42 21.75 6.80
N ASP A 41 7.07 21.44 8.06
CA ASP A 41 7.35 20.16 8.70
C ASP A 41 6.11 19.26 8.79
N THR A 42 4.93 19.85 8.79
CA THR A 42 3.66 19.13 8.91
C THR A 42 2.66 19.66 7.88
N LEU A 43 2.16 18.76 7.04
CA LEU A 43 1.11 19.03 6.05
C LEU A 43 -0.01 18.02 6.20
N PHE A 44 -1.19 18.51 6.55
CA PHE A 44 -2.46 17.78 6.53
C PHE A 44 -3.36 18.40 5.46
N CYS A 45 -3.62 17.62 4.41
CA CYS A 45 -4.43 18.02 3.25
C CYS A 45 -5.34 16.86 2.80
N PHE A 46 -5.92 16.16 3.78
CA PHE A 46 -6.77 15.01 3.60
C PHE A 46 -8.22 15.42 3.28
N ASP A 47 -8.98 14.48 2.69
CA ASP A 47 -10.41 14.66 2.38
C ASP A 47 -10.70 15.94 1.57
N ASP A 48 -9.97 16.05 0.47
CA ASP A 48 -10.08 17.12 -0.51
C ASP A 48 -10.26 16.52 -1.92
N THR A 49 -9.95 17.25 -2.98
CA THR A 49 -10.12 16.77 -4.36
C THR A 49 -8.82 16.82 -5.16
N PHE A 50 -7.67 16.76 -4.51
CA PHE A 50 -6.38 16.81 -5.18
C PHE A 50 -6.22 15.65 -6.17
N THR A 51 -5.78 15.96 -7.37
CA THR A 51 -5.34 14.97 -8.37
C THR A 51 -3.82 14.88 -8.47
N THR A 52 -3.13 15.89 -7.99
CA THR A 52 -1.67 15.96 -7.89
C THR A 52 -1.26 16.68 -6.61
N LEU A 53 -0.15 16.31 -6.03
CA LEU A 53 0.46 16.98 -4.89
C LEU A 53 1.99 16.95 -5.07
N ASP A 54 2.60 18.13 -5.13
CA ASP A 54 4.05 18.27 -5.22
C ASP A 54 4.60 18.80 -3.88
N VAL A 55 5.38 17.96 -3.22
CA VAL A 55 6.06 18.30 -1.96
C VAL A 55 7.59 18.33 -2.16
N SER A 56 8.07 18.40 -3.41
CA SER A 56 9.50 18.31 -3.75
C SER A 56 10.37 19.38 -3.07
N HIS A 57 9.81 20.54 -2.77
CA HIS A 57 10.50 21.65 -2.11
C HIS A 57 10.48 21.57 -0.58
N ASN A 58 9.59 20.78 0.00
CA ASN A 58 9.39 20.71 1.44
C ASN A 58 10.32 19.68 2.09
N THR A 59 11.62 19.95 2.06
CA THR A 59 12.66 19.00 2.52
C THR A 59 12.64 18.76 4.03
N ASN A 60 12.00 19.64 4.80
CA ASN A 60 11.81 19.50 6.24
C ASN A 60 10.56 18.72 6.62
N LEU A 61 9.75 18.27 5.63
CA LEU A 61 8.46 17.63 5.87
C LEU A 61 8.63 16.33 6.63
N ALA A 62 8.13 16.29 7.87
CA ALA A 62 8.20 15.15 8.78
C ALA A 62 6.86 14.38 8.83
N TYR A 63 5.74 15.06 8.62
CA TYR A 63 4.40 14.50 8.69
C TYR A 63 3.59 14.92 7.46
N LEU A 64 3.18 13.94 6.65
CA LEU A 64 2.29 14.16 5.52
C LEU A 64 1.06 13.26 5.67
N ASP A 65 -0.12 13.89 5.68
CA ASP A 65 -1.39 13.20 5.54
C ASP A 65 -2.17 13.80 4.36
N CYS A 66 -2.26 13.03 3.28
CA CYS A 66 -2.98 13.40 2.07
C CYS A 66 -4.05 12.36 1.70
N ARG A 67 -4.49 11.55 2.67
CA ARG A 67 -5.52 10.51 2.46
C ARG A 67 -6.83 11.08 1.92
N ASP A 68 -7.67 10.19 1.37
CA ASP A 68 -9.01 10.52 0.89
C ASP A 68 -9.00 11.64 -0.17
N ASN A 69 -8.08 11.53 -1.14
CA ASN A 69 -7.94 12.39 -2.29
C ASN A 69 -8.08 11.60 -3.61
N SER A 70 -7.69 12.15 -4.73
CA SER A 70 -7.74 11.49 -6.05
C SER A 70 -6.39 11.49 -6.75
N LEU A 71 -5.31 11.33 -5.98
CA LEU A 71 -3.94 11.30 -6.48
C LEU A 71 -3.68 10.01 -7.29
N ASP A 72 -3.24 10.12 -8.53
CA ASP A 72 -2.84 8.95 -9.34
C ASP A 72 -1.44 8.45 -8.96
N SER A 73 -0.57 9.37 -8.58
CA SER A 73 0.80 9.08 -8.12
C SER A 73 1.25 10.03 -7.04
N LEU A 74 2.17 9.58 -6.18
CA LEU A 74 2.80 10.41 -5.16
C LEU A 74 4.30 10.08 -5.12
N ASP A 75 5.14 11.13 -5.18
CA ASP A 75 6.58 11.01 -5.04
C ASP A 75 7.05 11.78 -3.81
N CYS A 76 7.39 11.03 -2.75
CA CYS A 76 7.98 11.54 -1.52
C CYS A 76 9.44 11.10 -1.37
N SER A 77 10.09 10.63 -2.45
CA SER A 77 11.46 10.12 -2.37
C SER A 77 12.45 11.20 -1.93
N GLY A 78 13.44 10.80 -1.14
CA GLY A 78 14.49 11.70 -0.64
C GLY A 78 14.03 12.70 0.42
N ARG A 79 12.90 12.44 1.08
CA ARG A 79 12.44 13.24 2.24
C ARG A 79 13.06 12.72 3.52
N GLU A 80 14.34 13.04 3.76
CA GLU A 80 15.07 12.53 4.94
C GLU A 80 14.42 12.89 6.28
N ALA A 81 13.62 13.95 6.32
CA ALA A 81 12.87 14.34 7.51
C ALA A 81 11.60 13.51 7.72
N LEU A 82 11.08 12.84 6.67
CA LEU A 82 9.76 12.20 6.71
C LEU A 82 9.72 11.03 7.70
N ARG A 83 8.79 11.10 8.64
CA ARG A 83 8.57 10.11 9.71
C ARG A 83 7.24 9.39 9.58
N ARG A 84 6.24 10.07 9.07
CA ARG A 84 4.91 9.52 8.85
C ARG A 84 4.36 9.98 7.52
N LEU A 85 3.93 9.00 6.72
CA LEU A 85 3.21 9.20 5.48
C LEU A 85 1.87 8.45 5.57
N THR A 86 0.77 9.19 5.42
CA THR A 86 -0.58 8.64 5.29
C THR A 86 -1.13 9.10 3.94
N CYS A 87 -1.29 8.16 3.01
CA CYS A 87 -1.81 8.39 1.66
C CYS A 87 -2.85 7.32 1.28
N SER A 88 -3.62 6.89 2.28
CA SER A 88 -4.70 5.91 2.11
C SER A 88 -5.83 6.48 1.25
N SER A 89 -6.56 5.63 0.52
CA SER A 89 -7.75 6.03 -0.28
C SER A 89 -7.49 7.14 -1.30
N CYS A 90 -6.32 7.13 -1.94
CA CYS A 90 -5.92 8.16 -2.91
C CYS A 90 -6.02 7.71 -4.38
N LYS A 91 -6.40 6.46 -4.66
CA LYS A 91 -6.38 5.84 -6.00
C LYS A 91 -4.98 5.64 -6.58
N LEU A 92 -3.92 5.72 -5.78
CA LEU A 92 -2.55 5.64 -6.23
C LEU A 92 -2.28 4.36 -7.01
N THR A 93 -1.72 4.51 -8.20
CA THR A 93 -1.14 3.43 -8.99
C THR A 93 0.38 3.34 -8.80
N SER A 94 1.01 4.42 -8.35
CA SER A 94 2.44 4.52 -8.05
C SER A 94 2.68 5.34 -6.78
N LEU A 95 3.50 4.79 -5.89
CA LEU A 95 4.00 5.47 -4.70
C LEU A 95 5.52 5.31 -4.64
N LYS A 96 6.22 6.44 -4.58
CA LYS A 96 7.64 6.49 -4.29
C LYS A 96 7.83 7.12 -2.91
N ALA A 97 8.15 6.28 -1.95
CA ALA A 97 8.48 6.65 -0.58
C ALA A 97 9.80 5.96 -0.17
N THR A 98 10.70 5.80 -1.15
CA THR A 98 12.01 5.19 -0.97
C THR A 98 13.05 6.26 -0.62
N ASP A 99 14.12 5.84 0.06
CA ASP A 99 15.21 6.69 0.54
C ASP A 99 14.84 7.55 1.78
N ASP A 100 13.75 7.21 2.48
CA ASP A 100 13.30 7.90 3.68
C ASP A 100 13.71 7.11 4.92
N ALA A 101 15.02 7.05 5.18
CA ALA A 101 15.59 6.23 6.28
C ALA A 101 14.96 6.49 7.65
N ASN A 102 14.31 7.63 7.84
CA ASN A 102 13.62 8.03 9.06
C ASN A 102 12.11 7.74 9.06
N LEU A 103 11.56 7.19 7.96
CA LEU A 103 10.14 6.85 7.89
C LEU A 103 9.82 5.74 8.90
N VAL A 104 8.93 6.06 9.82
CA VAL A 104 8.51 5.16 10.92
C VAL A 104 7.17 4.51 10.61
N LYS A 105 6.28 5.25 9.96
CA LYS A 105 4.92 4.82 9.68
C LYS A 105 4.55 5.16 8.23
N LEU A 106 4.13 4.12 7.48
CA LEU A 106 3.56 4.23 6.14
C LEU A 106 2.17 3.60 6.13
N GLU A 107 1.16 4.41 5.83
CA GLU A 107 -0.21 3.99 5.58
C GLU A 107 -0.57 4.35 4.14
N CYS A 108 -0.69 3.34 3.29
CA CYS A 108 -1.00 3.48 1.86
C CYS A 108 -2.09 2.49 1.42
N ASP A 109 -2.93 2.12 2.36
CA ASP A 109 -4.05 1.21 2.14
C ASP A 109 -5.13 1.83 1.22
N HIS A 110 -6.03 0.97 0.68
CA HIS A 110 -7.11 1.40 -0.21
C HIS A 110 -6.63 2.20 -1.43
N ASN A 111 -5.64 1.65 -2.13
CA ASN A 111 -5.09 2.20 -3.36
C ASN A 111 -5.09 1.14 -4.49
N SER A 112 -4.42 1.43 -5.58
CA SER A 112 -4.29 0.51 -6.72
C SER A 112 -2.83 0.09 -6.96
N LEU A 113 -2.01 0.10 -5.89
CA LEU A 113 -0.60 -0.24 -5.97
C LEU A 113 -0.42 -1.72 -6.36
N THR A 114 0.41 -1.98 -7.33
CA THR A 114 0.81 -3.34 -7.71
C THR A 114 2.16 -3.75 -7.13
N ALA A 115 2.99 -2.77 -6.77
CA ALA A 115 4.30 -2.95 -6.16
C ALA A 115 4.54 -1.88 -5.09
N LEU A 116 5.37 -2.21 -4.11
CA LEU A 116 5.86 -1.30 -3.10
C LEU A 116 7.26 -1.77 -2.68
N ASP A 117 8.20 -0.85 -2.60
CA ASP A 117 9.56 -1.08 -2.11
C ASP A 117 9.80 -0.19 -0.89
N VAL A 118 10.19 -0.80 0.23
CA VAL A 118 10.51 -0.13 1.50
C VAL A 118 11.93 -0.50 1.96
N SER A 119 12.79 -0.91 1.03
CA SER A 119 14.12 -1.46 1.35
C SER A 119 15.05 -0.46 2.04
N ARG A 120 14.82 0.83 1.86
CA ARG A 120 15.63 1.90 2.46
C ARG A 120 15.00 2.53 3.70
N ASP A 121 13.76 2.21 4.01
CA ASP A 121 13.01 2.73 5.16
C ASP A 121 13.43 1.98 6.44
N THR A 122 14.67 2.21 6.85
CA THR A 122 15.33 1.42 7.92
C THR A 122 14.75 1.64 9.32
N SER A 123 13.96 2.71 9.48
CA SER A 123 13.25 3.03 10.73
C SER A 123 11.80 2.53 10.77
N LEU A 124 11.32 1.92 9.69
CA LEU A 124 9.91 1.56 9.54
C LEU A 124 9.46 0.58 10.64
N VAL A 125 8.35 0.92 11.30
CA VAL A 125 7.72 0.15 12.40
C VAL A 125 6.32 -0.27 12.04
N LEU A 126 5.61 0.54 11.24
CA LEU A 126 4.27 0.25 10.78
C LEU A 126 4.18 0.41 9.28
N LEU A 127 3.73 -0.64 8.61
CA LEU A 127 3.32 -0.63 7.21
C LEU A 127 1.90 -1.15 7.11
N ASP A 128 0.98 -0.30 6.62
CA ASP A 128 -0.35 -0.70 6.20
C ASP A 128 -0.47 -0.51 4.69
N CYS A 129 -0.57 -1.61 3.97
CA CYS A 129 -0.73 -1.62 2.52
C CYS A 129 -1.90 -2.51 2.05
N ARG A 130 -2.83 -2.84 2.93
CA ARG A 130 -4.03 -3.61 2.59
C ARG A 130 -4.84 -2.93 1.47
N ASN A 131 -5.77 -3.66 0.86
CA ASN A 131 -6.63 -3.14 -0.21
C ASN A 131 -5.83 -2.45 -1.34
N ASN A 132 -4.84 -3.19 -1.84
CA ASN A 132 -4.06 -2.86 -3.03
C ASN A 132 -4.10 -4.04 -4.02
N SER A 133 -3.13 -4.17 -4.92
CA SER A 133 -3.06 -5.26 -5.90
C SER A 133 -1.67 -5.93 -5.91
N ILE A 134 -0.99 -5.96 -4.75
CA ILE A 134 0.36 -6.50 -4.61
C ILE A 134 0.29 -8.02 -4.48
N ARG A 135 0.88 -8.76 -5.44
CA ARG A 135 0.75 -10.22 -5.55
C ARG A 135 2.02 -10.88 -6.05
N ASN A 136 2.10 -12.20 -5.89
CA ASN A 136 3.14 -13.06 -6.50
C ASN A 136 4.56 -12.54 -6.22
N ALA A 137 5.38 -12.43 -7.27
CA ALA A 137 6.77 -11.95 -7.15
C ALA A 137 6.88 -10.51 -6.61
N LEU A 138 5.84 -9.66 -6.79
CA LEU A 138 5.84 -8.30 -6.25
C LEU A 138 5.58 -8.30 -4.74
N MET A 139 4.79 -9.23 -4.22
CA MET A 139 4.67 -9.46 -2.78
C MET A 139 5.97 -10.07 -2.21
N ASP A 140 6.64 -10.98 -2.96
CA ASP A 140 7.98 -11.46 -2.55
C ASP A 140 8.97 -10.30 -2.43
N THR A 141 8.97 -9.36 -3.39
CA THR A 141 9.80 -8.15 -3.34
C THR A 141 9.48 -7.33 -2.11
N LEU A 142 8.20 -7.07 -1.83
CA LEU A 142 7.78 -6.29 -0.67
C LEU A 142 8.23 -6.92 0.66
N VAL A 143 7.95 -8.20 0.89
CA VAL A 143 8.33 -8.84 2.18
C VAL A 143 9.84 -8.96 2.33
N ASN A 144 10.58 -9.08 1.21
CA ASN A 144 12.05 -9.07 1.23
C ASN A 144 12.61 -7.66 1.46
N SER A 145 11.90 -6.60 1.09
CA SER A 145 12.31 -5.20 1.33
C SER A 145 12.08 -4.74 2.77
N LEU A 146 11.21 -5.41 3.54
CA LEU A 146 10.98 -5.09 4.95
C LEU A 146 12.29 -5.09 5.74
N VAL A 147 12.51 -4.04 6.53
CA VAL A 147 13.69 -3.93 7.40
C VAL A 147 13.72 -5.07 8.44
N ASN A 148 14.90 -5.62 8.67
CA ASN A 148 15.09 -6.62 9.73
C ASN A 148 15.05 -5.96 11.11
N ARG A 149 14.09 -6.35 11.92
CA ARG A 149 13.85 -5.84 13.28
C ARG A 149 14.22 -6.83 14.37
N THR A 150 14.98 -7.90 14.05
CA THR A 150 15.45 -8.86 15.05
C THR A 150 16.23 -8.15 16.17
N GLY A 151 15.86 -8.40 17.43
CA GLY A 151 16.43 -7.73 18.59
C GLY A 151 15.86 -6.34 18.89
N LYS A 152 14.89 -5.87 18.13
CA LYS A 152 14.11 -4.65 18.38
C LYS A 152 12.65 -5.01 18.68
N ALA A 153 11.83 -4.02 19.05
CA ALA A 153 10.38 -4.22 19.12
C ALA A 153 9.84 -4.68 17.76
N ALA A 154 8.89 -5.60 17.75
CA ALA A 154 8.28 -6.08 16.53
C ALA A 154 7.61 -4.95 15.74
N GLY A 155 7.75 -4.97 14.43
CA GLY A 155 6.99 -4.10 13.53
C GLY A 155 5.57 -4.62 13.34
N MET A 156 4.68 -3.77 12.83
CA MET A 156 3.33 -4.14 12.41
C MET A 156 3.22 -4.04 10.89
N PHE A 157 2.81 -5.14 10.25
CA PHE A 157 2.57 -5.22 8.82
C PHE A 157 1.13 -5.62 8.58
N VAL A 158 0.28 -4.66 8.21
CA VAL A 158 -1.12 -4.89 7.85
C VAL A 158 -1.18 -5.05 6.34
N VAL A 159 -1.38 -6.29 5.89
CA VAL A 159 -1.16 -6.65 4.48
C VAL A 159 -2.45 -6.96 3.74
N ILE A 160 -3.51 -7.31 4.47
CA ILE A 160 -4.78 -7.76 3.87
C ILE A 160 -5.98 -7.22 4.65
N ASP A 161 -7.07 -6.95 3.94
CA ASP A 161 -8.39 -6.81 4.54
C ASP A 161 -9.08 -8.17 4.60
N THR A 162 -10.08 -8.29 5.45
CA THR A 162 -10.88 -9.52 5.59
C THR A 162 -11.82 -9.74 4.41
N ASP A 163 -12.28 -8.66 3.77
CA ASP A 163 -13.27 -8.68 2.70
C ASP A 163 -12.77 -7.98 1.41
N GLY A 164 -12.59 -8.77 0.36
CA GLY A 164 -12.44 -8.24 -1.00
C GLY A 164 -11.07 -7.66 -1.34
N ASP A 165 -10.07 -7.85 -0.50
CA ASP A 165 -8.71 -7.39 -0.79
C ASP A 165 -8.12 -8.07 -2.02
N ASN A 166 -7.45 -7.29 -2.84
CA ASN A 166 -6.76 -7.79 -4.02
C ASN A 166 -5.29 -8.15 -3.76
N ASN A 167 -4.73 -7.82 -2.61
CA ASN A 167 -3.42 -8.33 -2.22
C ASN A 167 -3.44 -9.85 -2.05
N VAL A 168 -2.31 -10.48 -2.31
CA VAL A 168 -2.10 -11.90 -2.02
C VAL A 168 -0.76 -12.05 -1.32
N CYS A 169 -0.83 -12.36 -0.03
CA CYS A 169 0.35 -12.66 0.80
C CYS A 169 0.23 -14.11 1.29
N THR A 170 1.02 -15.00 0.74
CA THR A 170 1.00 -16.44 1.05
C THR A 170 1.61 -16.72 2.42
N ALA A 171 1.35 -17.92 2.98
CA ALA A 171 1.95 -18.33 4.25
C ALA A 171 3.49 -18.24 4.23
N THR A 172 4.14 -18.59 3.10
CA THR A 172 5.60 -18.49 2.95
C THR A 172 6.07 -17.03 3.04
N GLN A 173 5.34 -16.08 2.44
CA GLN A 173 5.64 -14.65 2.49
C GLN A 173 5.41 -14.09 3.90
N VAL A 174 4.37 -14.53 4.59
CA VAL A 174 4.14 -14.23 6.02
C VAL A 174 5.32 -14.71 6.86
N ASP A 175 5.83 -15.93 6.62
CA ASP A 175 6.98 -16.47 7.35
C ASP A 175 8.25 -15.64 7.12
N VAL A 176 8.47 -15.14 5.89
CA VAL A 176 9.59 -14.20 5.60
C VAL A 176 9.47 -12.93 6.42
N ALA A 177 8.29 -12.32 6.49
CA ALA A 177 8.06 -11.10 7.29
C ALA A 177 8.25 -11.36 8.79
N ARG A 178 7.73 -12.49 9.30
CA ARG A 178 7.88 -12.90 10.70
C ARG A 178 9.34 -13.17 11.09
N ALA A 179 10.12 -13.79 10.19
CA ALA A 179 11.55 -14.01 10.40
C ALA A 179 12.34 -12.70 10.57
N LYS A 180 11.81 -11.59 10.05
CA LYS A 180 12.34 -10.24 10.23
C LYS A 180 11.73 -9.49 11.42
N ASN A 181 10.99 -10.20 12.29
CA ASN A 181 10.31 -9.67 13.47
C ASN A 181 9.20 -8.66 13.14
N TRP A 182 8.33 -9.01 12.17
CA TRP A 182 7.10 -8.29 11.86
C TRP A 182 5.88 -9.11 12.30
N ASN A 183 4.96 -8.47 13.02
CA ASN A 183 3.62 -8.99 13.29
C ASN A 183 2.77 -8.76 12.05
N VAL A 184 2.46 -9.83 11.32
CA VAL A 184 1.64 -9.75 10.11
C VAL A 184 0.17 -9.82 10.50
N LYS A 185 -0.59 -8.82 10.12
CA LYS A 185 -1.97 -8.60 10.57
C LYS A 185 -2.93 -8.47 9.39
N SER A 186 -4.19 -8.79 9.64
CA SER A 186 -5.35 -8.37 8.85
C SER A 186 -5.94 -7.07 9.40
N ALA A 187 -6.86 -6.46 8.66
CA ALA A 187 -7.49 -5.18 9.01
C ALA A 187 -8.20 -5.19 10.39
N ASP A 188 -8.73 -6.33 10.79
CA ASP A 188 -9.38 -6.53 12.09
C ASP A 188 -8.39 -6.65 13.27
N GLY A 189 -7.09 -6.51 12.99
CA GLY A 189 -6.01 -6.60 13.98
C GLY A 189 -5.62 -8.04 14.37
N ASN A 190 -6.25 -9.05 13.78
CA ASN A 190 -5.91 -10.45 14.02
C ASN A 190 -4.61 -10.85 13.34
N ASP A 191 -3.97 -11.91 13.84
CA ASP A 191 -2.79 -12.48 13.21
C ASP A 191 -3.16 -13.09 11.85
N TYR A 192 -2.50 -12.62 10.80
CA TYR A 192 -2.70 -13.13 9.46
C TYR A 192 -1.74 -14.28 9.18
N GLY A 193 -2.29 -15.43 8.87
CA GLY A 193 -1.53 -16.67 8.63
C GLY A 193 -1.10 -16.88 7.18
N GLY A 194 -1.46 -15.98 6.31
CA GLY A 194 -1.22 -16.08 4.86
C GLY A 194 -2.45 -16.58 4.09
N SER A 195 -2.63 -16.07 2.89
CA SER A 195 -3.60 -16.59 1.93
C SER A 195 -3.30 -18.06 1.71
N PRO A 196 -4.30 -18.95 1.74
CA PRO A 196 -4.07 -20.33 1.36
C PRO A 196 -3.43 -20.30 -0.03
N ARG A 197 -2.35 -21.05 -0.21
CA ARG A 197 -1.83 -21.31 -1.55
C ARG A 197 -3.01 -21.87 -2.35
N THR A 198 -3.66 -21.01 -3.08
CA THR A 198 -4.43 -21.52 -4.19
C THR A 198 -3.38 -22.20 -5.04
N GLY A 199 -3.44 -23.50 -5.25
CA GLY A 199 -2.46 -24.25 -6.05
C GLY A 199 -2.35 -23.78 -7.51
N ILE A 200 -2.58 -22.50 -7.72
CA ILE A 200 -2.70 -21.74 -8.95
C ILE A 200 -1.38 -21.01 -9.28
N GLU A 201 -0.57 -20.65 -8.28
CA GLU A 201 0.66 -19.84 -8.49
C GLU A 201 1.72 -20.56 -9.35
N GLY A 202 1.73 -21.89 -9.40
CA GLY A 202 2.58 -22.67 -10.32
C GLY A 202 1.96 -22.96 -11.68
N ILE A 203 0.71 -22.54 -11.91
CA ILE A 203 -0.06 -22.98 -13.07
C ILE A 203 0.10 -22.02 -14.25
N THR A 204 0.23 -20.72 -14.01
CA THR A 204 0.28 -19.76 -15.10
C THR A 204 1.65 -19.67 -15.75
N GLY A 205 2.73 -19.73 -14.98
CA GLY A 205 4.11 -19.60 -15.51
C GLY A 205 4.38 -18.24 -16.21
N ASP A 206 3.34 -17.41 -16.32
CA ASP A 206 3.36 -16.08 -16.97
C ASP A 206 2.65 -15.10 -16.03
N PRO A 207 3.31 -14.03 -15.59
CA PRO A 207 2.74 -13.05 -14.66
C PRO A 207 1.54 -12.28 -15.24
N ASN A 208 1.38 -12.28 -16.56
CA ASN A 208 0.26 -11.60 -17.23
C ASN A 208 -0.97 -12.50 -17.40
N VAL A 209 -0.88 -13.76 -17.01
CA VAL A 209 -1.98 -14.72 -17.15
C VAL A 209 -2.67 -14.91 -15.79
N THR A 210 -3.96 -14.62 -15.73
CA THR A 210 -4.78 -14.74 -14.52
C THR A 210 -5.78 -15.91 -14.62
N VAL A 211 -6.26 -16.37 -13.47
CA VAL A 211 -7.34 -17.38 -13.43
C VAL A 211 -8.69 -16.68 -13.58
N VAL A 212 -9.43 -17.06 -14.60
CA VAL A 212 -10.76 -16.52 -14.86
C VAL A 212 -11.91 -17.42 -14.39
N GLY A 213 -11.60 -18.67 -14.04
CA GLY A 213 -12.56 -19.60 -13.47
C GLY A 213 -11.97 -20.90 -12.99
N ILE A 214 -12.59 -21.49 -11.96
CA ILE A 214 -12.29 -22.79 -11.40
C ILE A 214 -13.53 -23.67 -11.62
N TYR A 215 -13.35 -24.91 -12.05
CA TYR A 215 -14.44 -25.82 -12.36
C TYR A 215 -14.11 -27.23 -11.83
N ASP A 216 -15.14 -27.99 -11.47
CA ASP A 216 -15.00 -29.43 -11.25
C ASP A 216 -14.88 -30.18 -12.58
N LEU A 217 -14.67 -31.48 -12.52
CA LEU A 217 -14.58 -32.32 -13.71
C LEU A 217 -15.89 -32.44 -14.52
N ARG A 218 -17.02 -32.02 -13.95
CA ARG A 218 -18.32 -31.95 -14.61
C ARG A 218 -18.57 -30.59 -15.28
N GLY A 219 -17.61 -29.64 -15.15
CA GLY A 219 -17.72 -28.30 -15.68
C GLY A 219 -18.52 -27.33 -14.79
N ILE A 220 -18.86 -27.71 -13.58
CA ILE A 220 -19.54 -26.82 -12.61
C ILE A 220 -18.51 -25.83 -12.05
N ARG A 221 -18.84 -24.55 -12.13
CA ARG A 221 -17.97 -23.49 -11.60
C ARG A 221 -17.89 -23.56 -10.07
N LEU A 222 -16.69 -23.50 -9.57
CA LEU A 222 -16.39 -23.52 -8.15
C LEU A 222 -15.95 -22.14 -7.69
N ALA A 223 -16.30 -21.77 -6.45
CA ALA A 223 -15.83 -20.53 -5.83
C ALA A 223 -14.35 -20.60 -5.43
N ARG A 224 -13.85 -21.82 -5.17
CA ARG A 224 -12.45 -22.09 -4.77
C ARG A 224 -12.05 -23.50 -5.20
N LEU A 225 -10.75 -23.80 -5.19
CA LEU A 225 -10.24 -25.15 -5.38
C LEU A 225 -10.80 -26.10 -4.30
N GLN A 226 -11.14 -27.32 -4.74
CA GLN A 226 -11.61 -28.39 -3.87
C GLN A 226 -10.57 -29.52 -3.86
N PRO A 227 -10.51 -30.33 -2.80
CA PRO A 227 -9.73 -31.58 -2.82
C PRO A 227 -10.07 -32.42 -4.06
N GLY A 228 -9.05 -33.03 -4.66
CA GLY A 228 -9.19 -33.79 -5.91
C GLY A 228 -8.87 -32.96 -7.15
N PHE A 229 -9.42 -33.37 -8.29
CA PHE A 229 -9.15 -32.71 -9.56
C PHE A 229 -10.02 -31.48 -9.79
N ASN A 230 -9.38 -30.39 -10.22
CA ASN A 230 -10.02 -29.14 -10.64
C ASN A 230 -9.55 -28.77 -12.04
N ILE A 231 -10.40 -28.07 -12.79
CA ILE A 231 -10.07 -27.46 -14.07
C ILE A 231 -9.97 -25.95 -13.85
N ILE A 232 -8.84 -25.37 -14.17
CA ILE A 232 -8.59 -23.93 -14.05
C ILE A 232 -8.55 -23.32 -15.44
N LYS A 233 -9.44 -22.37 -15.70
CA LYS A 233 -9.48 -21.60 -16.95
C LYS A 233 -8.66 -20.32 -16.75
N LEU A 234 -7.79 -20.02 -17.71
CA LEU A 234 -6.86 -18.88 -17.68
C LEU A 234 -7.31 -17.77 -18.64
N SER A 235 -6.87 -16.53 -18.37
CA SER A 235 -7.22 -15.35 -19.17
C SER A 235 -6.70 -15.40 -20.60
N ASN A 236 -5.66 -16.19 -20.87
CA ASN A 236 -5.16 -16.44 -22.24
C ASN A 236 -5.97 -17.50 -23.01
N GLY A 237 -7.11 -17.93 -22.47
CA GLY A 237 -7.99 -18.91 -23.11
C GLY A 237 -7.59 -20.39 -22.87
N THR A 238 -6.45 -20.65 -22.23
CA THR A 238 -6.05 -22.02 -21.93
C THR A 238 -6.73 -22.55 -20.66
N ALA A 239 -6.75 -23.88 -20.50
CA ALA A 239 -7.20 -24.53 -19.27
C ALA A 239 -6.18 -25.53 -18.78
N LYS A 240 -6.02 -25.63 -17.47
CA LYS A 240 -5.14 -26.61 -16.82
C LYS A 240 -5.91 -27.47 -15.84
N LYS A 241 -5.59 -28.76 -15.81
CA LYS A 241 -6.12 -29.70 -14.82
C LYS A 241 -5.12 -29.76 -13.65
N VAL A 242 -5.60 -29.53 -12.43
CA VAL A 242 -4.82 -29.56 -11.21
C VAL A 242 -5.41 -30.52 -10.21
N PHE A 243 -4.55 -31.20 -9.47
CA PHE A 243 -4.95 -32.08 -8.36
C PHE A 243 -4.59 -31.36 -7.03
N ILE A 244 -5.58 -31.20 -6.17
CA ILE A 244 -5.41 -30.66 -4.83
C ILE A 244 -5.45 -31.83 -3.85
N LYS A 245 -4.37 -31.98 -3.09
CA LYS A 245 -4.28 -32.97 -2.02
C LYS A 245 -5.05 -32.45 -0.80
N GLU A 246 -5.68 -33.35 -0.04
CA GLU A 246 -6.29 -33.05 1.26
C GLU A 246 -5.27 -32.54 2.26
#